data_caff874f42e7692ec8ef5cd3143a65c0
#
_entry.id   caff874f42e7692ec8ef5cd3143a65c0
#
_cell.length_a   1.000
_cell.length_b   1.000
_cell.length_c   1.000
_cell.angle_alpha   90.00
_cell.angle_beta   90.00
_cell.angle_gamma   90.00
#
_symmetry.space_group_name_H-M   'P 1'
#
loop_
_entity.id
_entity.type
_entity.pdbx_description
1 polymer ?
#
loop_
_entity_poly.entity_id
_entity_poly.type
_entity_poly.pdbx_seq_one_letter_code
_entity_poly.pdbx_strand_id
1 'polypeptide(L)'
;MVNLSEQWPPENISLTPGKRVLFLTKDLELIRKQLYEGVNLKMSDLSVEDLLDDINTDVMTPAWVCFDHEPSVIAENAYAGLLHEGRRVFEPRALKDGSFEVIVSGHRKGTGSSRETAPQCERWSGIRIVIAESFAPIHERNNLNLGQLMGDHSMLERLQDGERIPLTEFTEGYDPISKLILESGGILPFAKRLKSGDVILPANDCAPRPMNMIEKMISSKLLGRGDEPGFVKPGDAVLAQVDGGYSHEFTTAQVHTFLSDEYGDDYVLPKPCLLYTSPSPRDLSTSRMPSSA
;
A
#
# COMPACT_ATOMS: atom_id res chain seq x y z
N MET A 1 1.13 5.04 -18.68
CA MET A 1 0.12 4.15 -18.09
C MET A 1 0.81 2.84 -17.77
N VAL A 2 0.90 2.46 -16.50
CA VAL A 2 1.29 1.10 -16.13
C VAL A 2 0.16 0.21 -16.64
N ASN A 3 0.48 -0.75 -17.51
CA ASN A 3 -0.52 -1.61 -18.12
C ASN A 3 -1.05 -2.57 -17.02
N LEU A 4 -2.18 -2.25 -16.42
CA LEU A 4 -2.86 -3.04 -15.39
C LEU A 4 -3.56 -4.28 -15.96
N SER A 5 -3.39 -4.55 -17.28
CA SER A 5 -4.07 -5.64 -17.99
C SER A 5 -3.47 -7.03 -17.77
N GLU A 6 -2.30 -7.15 -17.16
CA GLU A 6 -1.81 -8.45 -16.69
C GLU A 6 -2.37 -8.73 -15.29
N GLN A 7 -2.95 -9.90 -15.13
CA GLN A 7 -3.51 -10.38 -13.86
C GLN A 7 -2.38 -10.48 -12.83
N TRP A 8 -2.25 -9.46 -12.00
CA TRP A 8 -1.28 -9.43 -10.90
C TRP A 8 -2.01 -9.67 -9.58
N PRO A 9 -1.44 -10.44 -8.65
CA PRO A 9 -0.22 -11.24 -8.79
C PRO A 9 -0.47 -12.59 -9.52
N PRO A 10 0.54 -13.17 -10.19
CA PRO A 10 0.45 -14.53 -10.72
C PRO A 10 0.57 -15.56 -9.59
N GLU A 11 0.20 -16.82 -9.85
CA GLU A 11 0.33 -17.93 -8.87
C GLU A 11 1.77 -18.20 -8.43
N ASN A 12 2.72 -17.97 -9.33
CA ASN A 12 4.15 -18.11 -9.06
C ASN A 12 4.88 -16.82 -9.44
N ILE A 13 5.58 -16.28 -8.49
CA ILE A 13 6.31 -15.03 -8.60
C ILE A 13 7.72 -15.31 -9.10
N SER A 14 8.15 -14.57 -10.09
CA SER A 14 9.53 -14.55 -10.60
C SER A 14 9.87 -13.14 -11.05
N LEU A 15 11.17 -12.84 -11.14
CA LEU A 15 11.60 -11.56 -11.70
C LEU A 15 11.27 -11.49 -13.19
N THR A 16 10.69 -10.40 -13.62
CA THR A 16 10.35 -10.17 -15.02
C THR A 16 11.64 -9.92 -15.83
N PRO A 17 11.86 -10.61 -16.97
CA PRO A 17 13.03 -10.36 -17.81
C PRO A 17 13.16 -8.88 -18.20
N GLY A 18 14.35 -8.32 -18.01
CA GLY A 18 14.65 -6.91 -18.28
C GLY A 18 14.24 -5.94 -17.17
N LYS A 19 13.59 -6.41 -16.12
CA LYS A 19 13.34 -5.62 -14.91
C LYS A 19 14.52 -5.75 -13.94
N ARG A 20 14.65 -4.74 -13.08
CA ARG A 20 15.78 -4.57 -12.18
C ARG A 20 15.37 -4.61 -10.72
N VAL A 21 16.34 -4.89 -9.86
CA VAL A 21 16.24 -4.78 -8.40
C VAL A 21 16.99 -3.54 -7.96
N LEU A 22 16.36 -2.70 -7.14
CA LEU A 22 16.99 -1.52 -6.54
C LEU A 22 17.28 -1.79 -5.07
N PHE A 23 18.54 -1.68 -4.69
CA PHE A 23 18.98 -1.78 -3.31
C PHE A 23 19.16 -0.39 -2.71
N LEU A 24 18.44 -0.11 -1.63
CA LEU A 24 18.59 1.11 -0.85
C LEU A 24 19.73 0.91 0.16
N THR A 25 20.93 1.27 -0.25
CA THR A 25 22.16 1.07 0.52
C THR A 25 22.52 2.30 1.36
N LYS A 26 23.27 2.10 2.45
CA LYS A 26 23.87 3.18 3.25
C LYS A 26 24.90 3.99 2.44
N ASP A 27 25.55 3.36 1.46
CA ASP A 27 26.31 4.06 0.43
C ASP A 27 25.34 4.66 -0.61
N LEU A 28 25.05 5.95 -0.46
CA LEU A 28 24.12 6.67 -1.33
C LEU A 28 24.65 6.85 -2.76
N GLU A 29 25.97 6.83 -2.96
CA GLU A 29 26.56 6.84 -4.30
C GLU A 29 26.30 5.53 -5.03
N LEU A 30 26.26 4.41 -4.32
CA LEU A 30 25.88 3.13 -4.92
C LEU A 30 24.41 3.11 -5.36
N ILE A 31 23.51 3.79 -4.63
CA ILE A 31 22.13 4.00 -5.11
C ILE A 31 22.14 4.80 -6.41
N ARG A 32 22.90 5.90 -6.48
CA ARG A 32 22.99 6.72 -7.69
C ARG A 32 23.52 5.95 -8.89
N LYS A 33 24.52 5.09 -8.70
CA LYS A 33 25.04 4.21 -9.76
C LYS A 33 23.99 3.22 -10.26
N GLN A 34 23.16 2.67 -9.37
CA GLN A 34 22.03 1.83 -9.77
C GLN A 34 20.99 2.62 -10.60
N LEU A 35 20.68 3.86 -10.16
CA LEU A 35 19.67 4.70 -10.83
C LEU A 35 20.14 5.20 -12.20
N TYR A 36 21.38 5.64 -12.33
CA TYR A 36 21.81 6.43 -13.49
C TYR A 36 22.90 5.78 -14.35
N GLU A 37 23.66 4.83 -13.81
CA GLU A 37 24.76 4.18 -14.51
C GLU A 37 24.45 2.72 -14.89
N GLY A 38 23.26 2.24 -14.52
CA GLY A 38 22.82 0.88 -14.89
C GLY A 38 23.45 -0.23 -14.04
N VAL A 39 24.09 0.08 -12.93
CA VAL A 39 24.65 -0.92 -12.02
C VAL A 39 23.56 -1.81 -11.49
N ASN A 40 23.70 -3.13 -11.63
CA ASN A 40 22.83 -4.13 -11.06
C ASN A 40 23.58 -4.89 -9.97
N LEU A 41 22.90 -5.15 -8.87
CA LEU A 41 23.42 -5.85 -7.71
C LEU A 41 22.61 -7.13 -7.46
N LYS A 42 23.25 -8.08 -6.81
CA LYS A 42 22.58 -9.23 -6.19
C LYS A 42 22.62 -9.09 -4.68
N MET A 43 21.69 -9.77 -3.99
CA MET A 43 21.70 -9.79 -2.52
C MET A 43 23.02 -10.38 -1.98
N SER A 44 23.59 -11.35 -2.70
CA SER A 44 24.91 -11.94 -2.39
C SER A 44 26.11 -10.97 -2.47
N ASP A 45 25.93 -9.80 -3.10
CA ASP A 45 26.98 -8.77 -3.21
C ASP A 45 27.02 -7.84 -1.99
N LEU A 46 26.02 -7.93 -1.11
CA LEU A 46 25.77 -7.05 0.01
C LEU A 46 25.53 -7.85 1.29
N SER A 47 25.79 -7.23 2.43
CA SER A 47 25.25 -7.68 3.71
C SER A 47 23.98 -6.90 4.06
N VAL A 48 23.15 -7.41 4.96
CA VAL A 48 21.93 -6.71 5.41
C VAL A 48 22.32 -5.40 6.09
N GLU A 49 23.46 -5.35 6.75
CA GLU A 49 24.00 -4.16 7.41
C GLU A 49 24.38 -3.03 6.44
N ASP A 50 24.57 -3.33 5.16
CA ASP A 50 24.82 -2.32 4.12
C ASP A 50 23.55 -1.60 3.66
N LEU A 51 22.39 -2.13 4.01
CA LEU A 51 21.10 -1.59 3.60
C LEU A 51 20.60 -0.50 4.56
N LEU A 52 19.83 0.45 4.02
CA LEU A 52 19.18 1.51 4.79
C LEU A 52 18.08 0.92 5.66
N ASP A 53 18.16 1.21 6.95
CA ASP A 53 17.15 0.93 7.96
C ASP A 53 16.21 2.12 8.15
N ASP A 54 15.08 1.89 8.81
CA ASP A 54 14.16 2.94 9.27
C ASP A 54 13.74 3.93 8.18
N ILE A 55 13.63 3.46 6.94
CA ILE A 55 13.16 4.32 5.86
C ILE A 55 11.75 4.81 6.19
N ASN A 56 11.65 6.10 6.50
CA ASN A 56 10.40 6.70 6.88
C ASN A 56 9.64 7.28 5.68
N THR A 57 8.36 7.55 5.87
CA THR A 57 7.50 8.07 4.82
C THR A 57 7.87 9.47 4.34
N ASP A 58 8.57 10.29 5.14
CA ASP A 58 9.09 11.59 4.69
C ASP A 58 10.30 11.45 3.75
N VAL A 59 11.08 10.37 3.88
CA VAL A 59 12.12 10.04 2.90
C VAL A 59 11.49 9.62 1.58
N MET A 60 10.43 8.82 1.62
CA MET A 60 9.75 8.32 0.43
C MET A 60 8.93 9.41 -0.27
N THR A 61 8.05 10.07 0.48
CA THR A 61 7.14 11.13 -0.02
C THR A 61 7.08 12.27 1.00
N PRO A 62 7.99 13.27 0.91
CA PRO A 62 7.92 14.47 1.77
C PRO A 62 6.54 15.16 1.68
N ALA A 63 6.20 15.94 2.69
CA ALA A 63 4.87 16.55 2.82
C ALA A 63 4.39 17.28 1.54
N TRP A 64 5.28 17.97 0.83
CA TRP A 64 4.93 18.67 -0.41
C TRP A 64 4.53 17.74 -1.55
N VAL A 65 5.03 16.49 -1.60
CA VAL A 65 4.62 15.46 -2.58
C VAL A 65 3.20 14.97 -2.27
N CYS A 66 2.82 14.97 -1.01
CA CYS A 66 1.49 14.51 -0.59
C CYS A 66 0.35 15.48 -0.95
N PHE A 67 0.65 16.66 -1.47
CA PHE A 67 -0.39 17.58 -1.99
C PHE A 67 -0.91 17.16 -3.36
N ASP A 68 -0.17 16.30 -4.07
CA ASP A 68 -0.68 15.68 -5.29
C ASP A 68 -1.69 14.58 -4.95
N HIS A 69 -2.68 14.41 -5.82
CA HIS A 69 -3.75 13.43 -5.66
C HIS A 69 -3.60 12.26 -6.64
N GLU A 70 -2.90 12.51 -7.74
CA GLU A 70 -2.61 11.55 -8.79
C GLU A 70 -1.43 10.65 -8.40
N PRO A 71 -1.63 9.33 -8.21
CA PRO A 71 -0.54 8.43 -7.84
C PRO A 71 0.61 8.40 -8.86
N SER A 72 0.30 8.65 -10.14
CA SER A 72 1.29 8.72 -11.21
C SER A 72 2.23 9.93 -11.07
N VAL A 73 1.73 11.06 -10.55
CA VAL A 73 2.48 12.29 -10.26
C VAL A 73 3.27 12.12 -8.96
N ILE A 74 2.65 11.52 -7.94
CA ILE A 74 3.33 11.16 -6.69
C ILE A 74 4.56 10.29 -6.99
N ALA A 75 4.43 9.31 -7.90
CA ALA A 75 5.52 8.43 -8.32
C ALA A 75 6.69 9.14 -8.99
N GLU A 76 6.46 10.28 -9.63
CA GLU A 76 7.54 11.08 -10.22
C GLU A 76 8.50 11.65 -9.18
N ASN A 77 8.05 11.81 -7.94
CA ASN A 77 8.81 12.33 -6.83
C ASN A 77 9.16 11.26 -5.77
N ALA A 78 9.18 9.99 -6.16
CA ALA A 78 9.55 8.90 -5.27
C ALA A 78 10.94 9.14 -4.66
N TYR A 79 11.05 8.95 -3.35
CA TYR A 79 12.28 9.15 -2.57
C TYR A 79 12.86 10.57 -2.62
N ALA A 80 12.02 11.57 -2.89
CA ALA A 80 12.46 12.97 -2.94
C ALA A 80 13.04 13.50 -1.61
N GLY A 81 12.78 12.82 -0.50
CA GLY A 81 13.33 13.14 0.81
C GLY A 81 14.70 12.50 1.10
N LEU A 82 15.21 11.60 0.24
CA LEU A 82 16.54 11.04 0.40
C LEU A 82 17.58 12.01 -0.18
N LEU A 83 18.33 12.63 0.72
CA LEU A 83 19.32 13.66 0.36
C LEU A 83 20.74 13.20 0.68
N HIS A 84 21.67 13.51 -0.21
CA HIS A 84 23.10 13.39 -0.02
C HIS A 84 23.74 14.78 -0.21
N GLU A 85 24.43 15.29 0.81
CA GLU A 85 25.02 16.64 0.80
C GLU A 85 24.05 17.74 0.35
N GLY A 86 22.79 17.65 0.76
CA GLY A 86 21.73 18.60 0.43
C GLY A 86 21.14 18.48 -0.98
N ARG A 87 21.58 17.48 -1.76
CA ARG A 87 21.06 17.18 -3.11
C ARG A 87 20.23 15.90 -3.07
N ARG A 88 19.22 15.81 -3.93
CA ARG A 88 18.43 14.58 -4.05
C ARG A 88 19.28 13.44 -4.58
N VAL A 89 19.14 12.26 -3.97
CA VAL A 89 19.66 11.01 -4.51
C VAL A 89 18.79 10.54 -5.68
N PHE A 90 17.47 10.71 -5.54
CA PHE A 90 16.50 10.42 -6.60
C PHE A 90 16.04 11.73 -7.26
N GLU A 91 16.50 11.96 -8.48
CA GLU A 91 15.93 13.02 -9.32
C GLU A 91 14.49 12.66 -9.72
N PRO A 92 13.67 13.65 -10.12
CA PRO A 92 12.32 13.37 -10.58
C PRO A 92 12.31 12.24 -11.62
N ARG A 93 11.39 11.28 -11.45
CA ARG A 93 11.20 10.10 -12.30
C ARG A 93 12.29 9.03 -12.24
N ALA A 94 13.35 9.20 -11.47
CA ALA A 94 14.49 8.28 -11.46
C ALA A 94 14.09 6.82 -11.18
N LEU A 95 13.19 6.60 -10.20
CA LEU A 95 12.66 5.27 -9.90
C LEU A 95 11.78 4.74 -11.05
N LYS A 96 10.90 5.58 -11.58
CA LYS A 96 9.94 5.23 -12.65
C LYS A 96 10.64 4.86 -13.96
N ASP A 97 11.69 5.60 -14.31
CA ASP A 97 12.42 5.42 -15.58
C ASP A 97 13.51 4.33 -15.46
N GLY A 98 13.87 3.93 -14.25
CA GLY A 98 14.93 2.95 -13.97
C GLY A 98 14.56 1.49 -14.23
N SER A 99 13.32 1.19 -14.64
CA SER A 99 12.82 -0.16 -14.91
C SER A 99 12.91 -1.14 -13.74
N PHE A 100 12.84 -0.62 -12.53
CA PHE A 100 12.86 -1.45 -11.32
C PHE A 100 11.50 -2.11 -11.06
N GLU A 101 11.53 -3.35 -10.59
CA GLU A 101 10.35 -4.13 -10.20
C GLU A 101 10.40 -4.50 -8.72
N VAL A 102 11.60 -4.58 -8.15
CA VAL A 102 11.84 -4.90 -6.74
C VAL A 102 12.62 -3.77 -6.11
N ILE A 103 12.25 -3.42 -4.88
CA ILE A 103 13.02 -2.50 -4.04
C ILE A 103 13.39 -3.19 -2.73
N VAL A 104 14.63 -2.97 -2.29
CA VAL A 104 15.23 -3.69 -1.16
C VAL A 104 15.73 -2.69 -0.13
N SER A 105 15.42 -2.93 1.13
CA SER A 105 15.91 -2.15 2.28
C SER A 105 16.23 -3.06 3.46
N GLY A 106 16.79 -2.50 4.51
CA GLY A 106 17.09 -3.20 5.76
C GLY A 106 15.87 -3.33 6.68
N HIS A 107 16.06 -2.97 7.93
CA HIS A 107 15.07 -3.13 8.99
C HIS A 107 14.04 -2.00 9.02
N ARG A 108 12.79 -2.32 9.40
CA ARG A 108 11.65 -1.39 9.66
C ARG A 108 11.36 -0.39 8.53
N LYS A 109 11.12 -0.88 7.32
CA LYS A 109 10.69 -0.03 6.21
C LYS A 109 9.32 0.59 6.44
N GLY A 110 9.17 1.88 6.12
CA GLY A 110 7.90 2.60 6.14
C GLY A 110 7.52 3.17 7.51
N THR A 111 8.50 3.46 8.37
CA THR A 111 8.28 4.15 9.65
C THR A 111 7.74 5.58 9.45
N GLY A 112 7.29 6.23 10.51
CA GLY A 112 6.81 7.61 10.49
C GLY A 112 5.30 7.72 10.32
N SER A 113 4.85 8.59 9.43
CA SER A 113 3.43 8.92 9.22
C SER A 113 2.68 7.82 8.45
N SER A 114 1.37 7.72 8.65
CA SER A 114 0.49 6.76 7.97
C SER A 114 0.17 7.13 6.51
N ARG A 115 1.14 7.61 5.77
CA ARG A 115 0.96 8.08 4.38
C ARG A 115 0.89 6.91 3.42
N GLU A 116 -0.25 6.71 2.80
CA GLU A 116 -0.41 5.75 1.71
C GLU A 116 0.35 6.18 0.44
N THR A 117 0.61 7.49 0.27
CA THR A 117 1.47 8.01 -0.80
C THR A 117 2.86 7.38 -0.84
N ALA A 118 3.38 6.93 0.31
CA ALA A 118 4.68 6.27 0.38
C ALA A 118 4.71 4.95 -0.43
N PRO A 119 3.87 3.94 -0.22
CA PRO A 119 3.83 2.78 -1.10
C PRO A 119 3.27 3.10 -2.49
N GLN A 120 2.39 4.12 -2.65
CA GLN A 120 1.94 4.57 -3.96
C GLN A 120 3.09 5.01 -4.85
N CYS A 121 4.04 5.80 -4.33
CA CYS A 121 5.17 6.26 -5.13
C CYS A 121 6.00 5.09 -5.68
N GLU A 122 6.15 4.01 -4.93
CA GLU A 122 6.80 2.79 -5.38
C GLU A 122 5.94 2.04 -6.41
N ARG A 123 4.67 1.79 -6.07
CA ARG A 123 3.75 1.02 -6.91
C ARG A 123 3.59 1.62 -8.31
N TRP A 124 3.38 2.93 -8.41
CA TRP A 124 3.22 3.64 -9.69
C TRP A 124 4.55 3.95 -10.39
N SER A 125 5.69 3.74 -9.73
CA SER A 125 7.00 3.66 -10.37
C SER A 125 7.31 2.29 -10.98
N GLY A 126 6.47 1.29 -10.74
CA GLY A 126 6.64 -0.06 -11.28
C GLY A 126 7.11 -1.10 -10.28
N ILE A 127 7.31 -0.72 -9.01
CA ILE A 127 7.68 -1.66 -7.95
C ILE A 127 6.49 -2.55 -7.62
N ARG A 128 6.68 -3.85 -7.77
CA ARG A 128 5.68 -4.89 -7.48
C ARG A 128 6.00 -5.66 -6.21
N ILE A 129 7.29 -5.77 -5.89
CA ILE A 129 7.79 -6.52 -4.74
C ILE A 129 8.66 -5.59 -3.89
N VAL A 130 8.39 -5.59 -2.59
CA VAL A 130 9.14 -4.82 -1.59
C VAL A 130 9.81 -5.80 -0.65
N ILE A 131 11.13 -5.71 -0.54
CA ILE A 131 11.94 -6.59 0.29
C ILE A 131 12.52 -5.81 1.45
N ALA A 132 12.34 -6.33 2.66
CA ALA A 132 12.91 -5.78 3.87
C ALA A 132 13.00 -6.87 4.96
N GLU A 133 13.82 -6.66 5.96
CA GLU A 133 13.84 -7.54 7.14
C GLU A 133 12.54 -7.45 7.94
N SER A 134 11.93 -6.25 7.97
CA SER A 134 10.62 -6.00 8.59
C SER A 134 9.99 -4.71 8.06
N PHE A 135 8.69 -4.58 8.28
CA PHE A 135 7.88 -3.44 7.87
C PHE A 135 7.22 -2.77 9.07
N ALA A 136 7.03 -1.46 8.99
CA ALA A 136 6.15 -0.77 9.93
C ALA A 136 4.69 -1.20 9.66
N PRO A 137 3.88 -1.48 10.70
CA PRO A 137 2.57 -2.13 10.53
C PRO A 137 1.59 -1.37 9.62
N ILE A 138 1.61 -0.03 9.65
CA ILE A 138 0.74 0.77 8.78
C ILE A 138 1.22 0.70 7.34
N HIS A 139 2.52 0.77 7.11
CA HIS A 139 3.11 0.67 5.77
C HIS A 139 2.86 -0.70 5.14
N GLU A 140 3.00 -1.76 5.94
CA GLU A 140 2.64 -3.12 5.54
C GLU A 140 1.18 -3.21 5.09
N ARG A 141 0.26 -2.65 5.87
CA ARG A 141 -1.17 -2.60 5.52
C ARG A 141 -1.43 -1.82 4.23
N ASN A 142 -0.74 -0.70 4.04
CA ASN A 142 -0.87 0.10 2.83
C ASN A 142 -0.32 -0.64 1.60
N ASN A 143 0.84 -1.31 1.69
CA ASN A 143 1.36 -2.18 0.63
C ASN A 143 0.36 -3.27 0.25
N LEU A 144 -0.21 -3.95 1.25
CA LEU A 144 -1.22 -4.97 1.07
C LEU A 144 -2.44 -4.42 0.31
N ASN A 145 -2.94 -3.26 0.71
CA ASN A 145 -4.09 -2.61 0.06
C ASN A 145 -3.81 -2.25 -1.41
N LEU A 146 -2.56 -1.93 -1.74
CA LEU A 146 -2.13 -1.65 -3.12
C LEU A 146 -1.73 -2.89 -3.92
N GLY A 147 -1.78 -4.07 -3.31
CA GLY A 147 -1.39 -5.33 -3.96
C GLY A 147 0.10 -5.44 -4.24
N GLN A 148 0.94 -4.76 -3.44
CA GLN A 148 2.39 -4.96 -3.48
C GLN A 148 2.76 -6.15 -2.60
N LEU A 149 3.55 -7.06 -3.16
CA LEU A 149 4.05 -8.21 -2.42
C LEU A 149 5.19 -7.78 -1.51
N MET A 150 5.23 -8.34 -0.33
CA MET A 150 6.28 -8.09 0.65
C MET A 150 6.99 -9.40 0.96
N GLY A 151 8.31 -9.36 1.03
CA GLY A 151 9.14 -10.52 1.32
C GLY A 151 10.40 -10.14 2.08
N ASP A 152 11.18 -11.13 2.43
CA ASP A 152 12.47 -11.01 3.09
C ASP A 152 13.66 -11.17 2.11
N HIS A 153 14.87 -10.99 2.63
CA HIS A 153 16.09 -11.06 1.83
C HIS A 153 16.34 -12.48 1.26
N SER A 154 15.91 -13.53 1.98
CA SER A 154 16.07 -14.91 1.50
C SER A 154 15.17 -15.21 0.29
N MET A 155 13.96 -14.66 0.28
CA MET A 155 13.08 -14.73 -0.88
C MET A 155 13.69 -14.02 -2.09
N LEU A 156 14.35 -12.87 -1.87
CA LEU A 156 15.03 -12.17 -2.95
C LEU A 156 16.17 -12.98 -3.56
N GLU A 157 17.02 -13.62 -2.73
CA GLU A 157 18.10 -14.47 -3.21
C GLU A 157 17.54 -15.57 -4.13
N ARG A 158 16.50 -16.26 -3.70
CA ARG A 158 15.81 -17.31 -4.50
C ARG A 158 15.28 -16.76 -5.82
N LEU A 159 14.64 -15.56 -5.81
CA LEU A 159 14.16 -14.90 -7.03
C LEU A 159 15.32 -14.53 -7.97
N GLN A 160 16.45 -14.04 -7.43
CA GLN A 160 17.62 -13.68 -8.24
C GLN A 160 18.36 -14.92 -8.80
N ASP A 161 18.24 -16.07 -8.14
CA ASP A 161 18.72 -17.37 -8.64
C ASP A 161 17.78 -18.00 -9.68
N GLY A 162 16.68 -17.33 -9.99
CA GLY A 162 15.74 -17.76 -11.02
C GLY A 162 14.65 -18.71 -10.53
N GLU A 163 14.50 -18.88 -9.22
CA GLU A 163 13.41 -19.65 -8.65
C GLU A 163 12.06 -18.94 -8.87
N ARG A 164 11.02 -19.74 -9.00
CA ARG A 164 9.63 -19.29 -9.03
C ARG A 164 9.00 -19.57 -7.68
N ILE A 165 8.73 -18.51 -6.92
CA ILE A 165 8.19 -18.63 -5.56
C ILE A 165 6.67 -18.61 -5.62
N PRO A 166 5.97 -19.60 -5.05
CA PRO A 166 4.51 -19.60 -4.98
C PRO A 166 3.98 -18.34 -4.27
N LEU A 167 2.89 -17.76 -4.76
CA LEU A 167 2.23 -16.61 -4.12
C LEU A 167 1.86 -16.90 -2.67
N THR A 168 1.57 -18.15 -2.35
CA THR A 168 1.23 -18.60 -0.99
C THR A 168 2.34 -18.33 0.03
N GLU A 169 3.62 -18.30 -0.37
CA GLU A 169 4.73 -17.95 0.52
C GLU A 169 4.70 -16.44 0.85
N PHE A 170 4.36 -15.58 -0.11
CA PHE A 170 4.18 -14.14 0.13
C PHE A 170 2.95 -13.81 0.98
N THR A 171 2.01 -14.72 1.08
CA THR A 171 0.80 -14.52 1.88
C THR A 171 0.83 -15.29 3.19
N GLU A 172 1.90 -16.01 3.49
CA GLU A 172 2.04 -16.74 4.74
C GLU A 172 1.98 -15.81 5.95
N GLY A 173 1.28 -16.24 7.01
CA GLY A 173 1.09 -15.44 8.22
C GLY A 173 -0.03 -14.39 8.16
N TYR A 174 -0.54 -14.01 6.99
CA TYR A 174 -1.68 -13.09 6.90
C TYR A 174 -3.00 -13.79 7.23
N ASP A 175 -3.93 -13.01 7.74
CA ASP A 175 -5.31 -13.45 7.94
C ASP A 175 -6.01 -13.75 6.59
N PRO A 176 -7.10 -14.55 6.59
CA PRO A 176 -7.76 -14.96 5.35
C PRO A 176 -8.26 -13.80 4.47
N ILE A 177 -8.68 -12.68 5.06
CA ILE A 177 -9.15 -11.51 4.29
C ILE A 177 -7.96 -10.81 3.64
N SER A 178 -6.87 -10.60 4.38
CA SER A 178 -5.64 -10.01 3.86
C SER A 178 -5.04 -10.83 2.71
N LYS A 179 -5.09 -12.18 2.80
CA LYS A 179 -4.70 -13.07 1.70
C LYS A 179 -5.53 -12.82 0.45
N LEU A 180 -6.86 -12.79 0.57
CA LEU A 180 -7.76 -12.54 -0.55
C LEU A 180 -7.53 -11.16 -1.20
N ILE A 181 -7.19 -10.14 -0.40
CA ILE A 181 -6.86 -8.81 -0.93
C ILE A 181 -5.58 -8.87 -1.76
N LEU A 182 -4.52 -9.49 -1.25
CA LEU A 182 -3.25 -9.65 -1.99
C LEU A 182 -3.43 -10.49 -3.26
N GLU A 183 -4.08 -11.64 -3.16
CA GLU A 183 -4.38 -12.54 -4.28
C GLU A 183 -5.27 -11.88 -5.36
N SER A 184 -6.03 -10.87 -4.96
CA SER A 184 -6.83 -10.07 -5.89
C SER A 184 -6.05 -8.93 -6.54
N GLY A 185 -4.83 -8.63 -6.09
CA GLY A 185 -4.03 -7.52 -6.57
C GLY A 185 -4.29 -6.18 -5.87
N GLY A 186 -4.90 -6.22 -4.68
CA GLY A 186 -5.18 -5.07 -3.83
C GLY A 186 -6.67 -4.92 -3.50
N ILE A 187 -6.97 -3.90 -2.67
CA ILE A 187 -8.31 -3.75 -2.09
C ILE A 187 -9.38 -3.41 -3.13
N LEU A 188 -9.08 -2.62 -4.16
CA LEU A 188 -10.07 -2.25 -5.17
C LEU A 188 -10.41 -3.42 -6.10
N PRO A 189 -9.45 -4.16 -6.68
CA PRO A 189 -9.74 -5.40 -7.39
C PRO A 189 -10.46 -6.44 -6.52
N PHE A 190 -10.07 -6.57 -5.24
CA PHE A 190 -10.77 -7.43 -4.29
C PHE A 190 -12.24 -7.03 -4.14
N ALA A 191 -12.53 -5.75 -3.95
CA ALA A 191 -13.90 -5.25 -3.81
C ALA A 191 -14.74 -5.51 -5.06
N LYS A 192 -14.17 -5.38 -6.27
CA LYS A 192 -14.85 -5.73 -7.53
C LYS A 192 -15.17 -7.22 -7.62
N ARG A 193 -14.18 -8.07 -7.32
CA ARG A 193 -14.33 -9.53 -7.35
C ARG A 193 -15.32 -10.02 -6.30
N LEU A 194 -15.36 -9.38 -5.13
CA LEU A 194 -16.35 -9.66 -4.11
C LEU A 194 -17.77 -9.29 -4.59
N LYS A 195 -17.90 -8.13 -5.24
CA LYS A 195 -19.18 -7.67 -5.77
C LYS A 195 -19.69 -8.53 -6.93
N SER A 196 -18.81 -9.05 -7.80
CA SER A 196 -19.17 -9.96 -8.90
C SER A 196 -19.43 -11.39 -8.42
N GLY A 197 -19.04 -11.75 -7.20
CA GLY A 197 -19.15 -13.11 -6.66
C GLY A 197 -17.98 -14.03 -7.02
N ASP A 198 -16.92 -13.50 -7.64
CA ASP A 198 -15.70 -14.26 -7.98
C ASP A 198 -14.84 -14.57 -6.75
N VAL A 199 -15.05 -13.84 -5.66
CA VAL A 199 -14.44 -14.08 -4.36
C VAL A 199 -15.54 -14.36 -3.34
N ILE A 200 -15.38 -15.45 -2.62
CA ILE A 200 -16.27 -15.82 -1.52
C ILE A 200 -15.53 -15.54 -0.21
N LEU A 201 -16.17 -14.81 0.69
CA LEU A 201 -15.61 -14.54 2.00
C LEU A 201 -15.52 -15.84 2.81
N PRO A 202 -14.43 -16.03 3.55
CA PRO A 202 -14.30 -17.19 4.44
C PRO A 202 -15.42 -17.17 5.48
N ALA A 203 -15.94 -18.33 5.77
CA ALA A 203 -16.93 -18.48 6.85
C ALA A 203 -16.28 -18.09 8.19
N ASN A 204 -16.99 -17.29 8.97
CA ASN A 204 -16.63 -17.08 10.36
C ASN A 204 -17.34 -18.14 11.22
N ASP A 205 -16.61 -19.18 11.60
CA ASP A 205 -17.11 -20.32 12.36
C ASP A 205 -17.10 -20.08 13.89
N CYS A 206 -17.16 -18.82 14.32
CA CYS A 206 -17.23 -18.51 15.74
C CYS A 206 -18.51 -19.08 16.35
N ALA A 207 -18.35 -20.02 17.28
CA ALA A 207 -19.47 -20.63 18.00
C ALA A 207 -20.22 -19.58 18.86
N PRO A 208 -21.52 -19.81 19.14
CA PRO A 208 -22.28 -18.95 20.05
C PRO A 208 -21.58 -18.72 21.38
N ARG A 209 -21.41 -17.45 21.74
CA ARG A 209 -20.72 -17.03 22.98
C ARG A 209 -21.25 -15.71 23.49
N PRO A 210 -21.08 -15.39 24.80
CA PRO A 210 -21.28 -14.04 25.29
C PRO A 210 -20.36 -13.06 24.57
N MET A 211 -20.91 -11.94 24.10
CA MET A 211 -20.20 -10.90 23.38
C MET A 211 -20.29 -9.56 24.14
N ASN A 212 -19.21 -8.80 24.13
CA ASN A 212 -19.20 -7.42 24.58
C ASN A 212 -19.93 -6.51 23.57
N MET A 213 -20.05 -5.22 23.87
CA MET A 213 -20.77 -4.27 23.04
C MET A 213 -20.17 -4.15 21.62
N ILE A 214 -18.85 -4.07 21.50
CA ILE A 214 -18.15 -3.95 20.21
C ILE A 214 -18.34 -5.21 19.37
N GLU A 215 -18.16 -6.38 19.96
CA GLU A 215 -18.40 -7.66 19.29
C GLU A 215 -19.84 -7.77 18.77
N LYS A 216 -20.83 -7.32 19.56
CA LYS A 216 -22.23 -7.28 19.12
C LYS A 216 -22.46 -6.32 17.95
N MET A 217 -21.82 -5.14 17.96
CA MET A 217 -21.92 -4.18 16.85
C MET A 217 -21.30 -4.76 15.57
N ILE A 218 -20.13 -5.36 15.63
CA ILE A 218 -19.48 -6.02 14.49
C ILE A 218 -20.36 -7.20 14.01
N SER A 219 -20.83 -8.04 14.92
CA SER A 219 -21.68 -9.19 14.63
C SER A 219 -22.92 -8.82 13.83
N SER A 220 -23.56 -7.70 14.18
CA SER A 220 -24.79 -7.22 13.49
C SER A 220 -24.53 -6.67 12.08
N LYS A 221 -23.27 -6.51 11.68
CA LYS A 221 -22.83 -5.89 10.43
C LYS A 221 -21.99 -6.82 9.55
N LEU A 222 -21.83 -8.08 9.94
CA LEU A 222 -21.03 -9.05 9.19
C LEU A 222 -21.54 -9.21 7.76
N LEU A 223 -20.61 -9.13 6.80
CA LEU A 223 -20.88 -9.46 5.40
C LEU A 223 -20.74 -10.98 5.17
N GLY A 224 -21.49 -11.50 4.19
CA GLY A 224 -21.40 -12.90 3.78
C GLY A 224 -22.26 -13.89 4.58
N ARG A 225 -23.08 -13.45 5.53
CA ARG A 225 -23.89 -14.33 6.39
C ARG A 225 -25.42 -14.29 6.16
N GLY A 226 -25.92 -13.48 5.26
CA GLY A 226 -27.38 -13.26 5.17
C GLY A 226 -27.95 -12.65 6.44
N ASP A 227 -29.18 -13.03 6.82
CA ASP A 227 -29.91 -12.44 7.96
C ASP A 227 -29.61 -13.11 9.32
N GLU A 228 -28.74 -14.13 9.36
CA GLU A 228 -28.43 -14.81 10.62
C GLU A 228 -27.40 -14.04 11.45
N PRO A 229 -27.64 -13.87 12.77
CA PRO A 229 -26.67 -13.23 13.64
C PRO A 229 -25.39 -14.09 13.71
N GLY A 230 -24.25 -13.48 13.40
CA GLY A 230 -22.95 -14.11 13.58
C GLY A 230 -22.41 -13.92 14.98
N PHE A 231 -21.38 -14.66 15.33
CA PHE A 231 -20.59 -14.43 16.52
C PHE A 231 -19.18 -14.06 16.13
N VAL A 232 -18.52 -13.18 16.88
CA VAL A 232 -17.14 -12.77 16.66
C VAL A 232 -16.36 -12.82 17.96
N LYS A 233 -15.06 -12.97 17.86
CA LYS A 233 -14.11 -12.93 18.97
C LYS A 233 -12.84 -12.19 18.56
N PRO A 234 -12.02 -11.74 19.50
CA PRO A 234 -10.68 -11.21 19.21
C PRO A 234 -9.86 -12.21 18.39
N GLY A 235 -9.22 -11.71 17.32
CA GLY A 235 -8.43 -12.50 16.39
C GLY A 235 -9.19 -12.97 15.14
N ASP A 236 -10.52 -12.85 15.10
CA ASP A 236 -11.27 -13.12 13.87
C ASP A 236 -11.04 -12.02 12.82
N ALA A 237 -10.76 -12.43 11.59
CA ALA A 237 -10.72 -11.54 10.44
C ALA A 237 -12.09 -11.57 9.73
N VAL A 238 -12.76 -10.43 9.70
CA VAL A 238 -14.11 -10.31 9.16
C VAL A 238 -14.28 -9.03 8.36
N LEU A 239 -15.20 -9.05 7.41
CA LEU A 239 -15.72 -7.84 6.76
C LEU A 239 -17.05 -7.46 7.39
N ALA A 240 -17.16 -6.19 7.76
CA ALA A 240 -18.39 -5.63 8.32
C ALA A 240 -18.84 -4.40 7.54
N GLN A 241 -20.13 -4.27 7.33
CA GLN A 241 -20.70 -3.09 6.72
C GLN A 241 -20.62 -1.92 7.69
N VAL A 242 -20.08 -0.79 7.22
CA VAL A 242 -20.04 0.46 7.99
C VAL A 242 -21.31 1.28 7.76
N ASP A 243 -21.76 2.01 8.77
CA ASP A 243 -22.94 2.91 8.67
C ASP A 243 -22.58 4.25 8.04
N GLY A 244 -21.32 4.68 8.17
CA GLY A 244 -20.81 5.91 7.61
C GLY A 244 -19.29 6.01 7.75
N GLY A 245 -18.69 6.94 7.06
CA GLY A 245 -17.27 7.25 7.13
C GLY A 245 -17.09 8.76 7.00
N TYR A 246 -15.92 9.22 7.36
CA TYR A 246 -15.50 10.60 7.13
C TYR A 246 -14.07 10.65 6.63
N SER A 247 -13.76 11.66 5.87
CA SER A 247 -12.40 11.96 5.41
C SER A 247 -12.13 13.45 5.54
N HIS A 248 -10.88 13.82 5.58
CA HIS A 248 -10.47 15.22 5.55
C HIS A 248 -9.97 15.59 4.13
N GLU A 249 -9.68 16.87 3.91
CA GLU A 249 -9.34 17.42 2.60
C GLU A 249 -8.24 16.66 1.85
N PHE A 250 -7.20 16.21 2.56
CA PHE A 250 -6.10 15.44 1.95
C PHE A 250 -6.55 14.09 1.41
N THR A 251 -7.32 13.35 2.20
CA THR A 251 -7.74 12.00 1.84
C THR A 251 -8.92 12.00 0.90
N THR A 252 -9.82 12.99 0.99
CA THR A 252 -11.02 13.06 0.15
C THR A 252 -10.68 13.14 -1.33
N ALA A 253 -9.72 14.00 -1.71
CA ALA A 253 -9.31 14.15 -3.09
C ALA A 253 -8.64 12.87 -3.64
N GLN A 254 -7.78 12.22 -2.87
CA GLN A 254 -7.16 10.94 -3.26
C GLN A 254 -8.19 9.83 -3.42
N VAL A 255 -9.15 9.71 -2.49
CA VAL A 255 -10.24 8.73 -2.60
C VAL A 255 -11.05 8.98 -3.86
N HIS A 256 -11.35 10.24 -4.18
CA HIS A 256 -12.07 10.60 -5.41
C HIS A 256 -11.29 10.15 -6.65
N THR A 257 -10.00 10.46 -6.73
CA THR A 257 -9.14 10.03 -7.85
C THR A 257 -9.19 8.51 -8.03
N PHE A 258 -9.01 7.73 -6.95
CA PHE A 258 -9.08 6.28 -7.04
C PHE A 258 -10.45 5.76 -7.48
N LEU A 259 -11.53 6.37 -6.99
CA LEU A 259 -12.87 5.95 -7.38
C LEU A 259 -13.19 6.31 -8.84
N SER A 260 -12.75 7.47 -9.31
CA SER A 260 -12.89 7.88 -10.71
C SER A 260 -12.11 6.98 -11.65
N ASP A 261 -10.86 6.65 -11.31
CA ASP A 261 -10.03 5.73 -12.09
C ASP A 261 -10.63 4.34 -12.18
N GLU A 262 -11.26 3.87 -11.10
CA GLU A 262 -11.74 2.50 -10.97
C GLU A 262 -13.16 2.31 -11.50
N TYR A 263 -14.04 3.30 -11.32
CA TYR A 263 -15.48 3.21 -11.62
C TYR A 263 -15.96 4.25 -12.64
N GLY A 264 -15.08 5.15 -13.12
CA GLY A 264 -15.42 6.27 -13.99
C GLY A 264 -15.88 7.50 -13.21
N ASP A 265 -15.87 8.67 -13.87
CA ASP A 265 -16.19 9.96 -13.23
C ASP A 265 -17.63 10.07 -12.74
N ASP A 266 -18.53 9.27 -13.30
CA ASP A 266 -19.96 9.23 -12.95
C ASP A 266 -20.27 8.27 -11.80
N TYR A 267 -19.28 7.81 -11.05
CA TYR A 267 -19.53 6.89 -9.93
C TYR A 267 -20.46 7.51 -8.88
N VAL A 268 -21.36 6.68 -8.35
CA VAL A 268 -22.33 7.10 -7.32
C VAL A 268 -22.04 6.38 -6.01
N LEU A 269 -21.85 7.16 -4.95
CA LEU A 269 -21.74 6.60 -3.61
C LEU A 269 -23.10 6.05 -3.15
N PRO A 270 -23.15 4.86 -2.54
CA PRO A 270 -24.40 4.24 -2.10
C PRO A 270 -25.12 5.02 -0.98
N LYS A 271 -24.43 5.92 -0.32
CA LYS A 271 -24.96 6.80 0.72
C LYS A 271 -24.59 8.25 0.37
N PRO A 272 -25.49 9.22 0.58
CA PRO A 272 -25.20 10.61 0.32
C PRO A 272 -24.00 11.06 1.14
N CYS A 273 -23.06 11.72 0.47
CA CYS A 273 -21.92 12.35 1.11
C CYS A 273 -22.34 13.73 1.62
N LEU A 274 -22.20 13.96 2.91
CA LEU A 274 -22.28 15.32 3.46
C LEU A 274 -20.87 15.92 3.44
N LEU A 275 -20.61 16.79 2.49
CA LEU A 275 -19.33 17.53 2.45
C LEU A 275 -19.37 18.63 3.51
N TYR A 276 -18.61 18.48 4.57
CA TYR A 276 -18.41 19.48 5.60
C TYR A 276 -16.97 20.01 5.48
N THR A 277 -16.81 21.27 5.12
CA THR A 277 -15.51 21.93 5.11
C THR A 277 -15.23 22.51 6.49
N SER A 278 -14.31 21.90 7.22
CA SER A 278 -13.78 22.50 8.44
C SER A 278 -12.81 23.63 8.04
N PRO A 279 -12.94 24.86 8.61
CA PRO A 279 -11.97 25.90 8.36
C PRO A 279 -10.59 25.47 8.84
N SER A 280 -9.60 25.51 7.95
CA SER A 280 -8.22 25.23 8.35
C SER A 280 -7.72 26.36 9.27
N PRO A 281 -6.70 26.11 10.09
CA PRO A 281 -6.06 27.18 10.87
C PRO A 281 -5.59 28.37 10.02
N ARG A 282 -5.37 28.16 8.72
CA ARG A 282 -5.03 29.23 7.77
C ARG A 282 -6.24 30.06 7.34
N ASP A 283 -7.44 29.50 7.42
CA ASP A 283 -8.69 30.17 7.06
C ASP A 283 -9.34 30.90 8.24
N LEU A 284 -8.80 30.73 9.46
CA LEU A 284 -9.30 31.39 10.68
C LEU A 284 -9.27 32.93 10.59
N SER A 285 -8.49 33.49 9.66
CA SER A 285 -8.52 34.95 9.40
C SER A 285 -9.70 35.39 8.52
N THR A 286 -10.33 34.45 7.80
CA THR A 286 -11.40 34.74 6.83
C THR A 286 -12.74 34.12 7.19
N SER A 287 -12.76 33.07 7.98
CA SER A 287 -13.99 32.44 8.46
C SER A 287 -14.27 32.84 9.91
N ARG A 288 -15.20 33.77 10.10
CA ARG A 288 -15.83 33.93 11.41
C ARG A 288 -16.67 32.70 11.66
N MET A 289 -16.31 31.91 12.66
CA MET A 289 -17.24 30.92 13.21
C MET A 289 -18.54 31.64 13.53
N PRO A 290 -19.70 31.13 13.09
CA PRO A 290 -20.96 31.64 13.59
C PRO A 290 -20.90 31.50 15.10
N SER A 291 -21.04 32.63 15.82
CA SER A 291 -21.21 32.56 17.26
C SER A 291 -22.45 31.70 17.51
N SER A 292 -22.24 30.57 18.15
CA SER A 292 -23.33 29.73 18.62
C SER A 292 -24.31 30.58 19.41
N ALA A 293 -25.50 30.67 18.91
CA ALA A 293 -26.65 31.03 19.69
C ALA A 293 -27.06 29.84 20.57
#